data_ebe7e66c5c8e1cf4344bdab63596441a
#
_entry.id   ebe7e66c5c8e1cf4344bdab63596441a
#
_cell.length_a   1.000
_cell.length_b   1.000
_cell.length_c   1.000
_cell.angle_alpha   90.00
_cell.angle_beta   90.00
_cell.angle_gamma   90.00
#
_symmetry.space_group_name_H-M   'P 1'
#
loop_
_entity.id
_entity.type
_entity.pdbx_description
1 polymer ?
#
loop_
_entity_poly.entity_id
_entity_poly.type
_entity_poly.pdbx_seq_one_letter_code
_entity_poly.pdbx_strand_id
1 'polypeptide(L)'
;MARLQIEYFSDALHRTTSFEMLIPNDIRTDIPWEKNEAHSRPMSTLFLLHGYTGKAGNWVPEGLPEKYNFAIVMPTAENSFYLNGEATGTAYQAMVGEELVDYVRKTFHLADGPENTCIAGLSMGGFGALHTGLAYPDRFGKIGALSSALIVHEIAHMQPGGCNPVANYAYYRSCFGDLETVEERDVNPEVLAHRLKAASAKIPEIYMCCGTEDFLIENNRQMHRFLESEGIPHEYHESKGIHDMIFWREYIAKIVEWMFA
;
A
#
# COMPACT_ATOMS: atom_id res chain seq x y z
N MET A 1 21.00 8.70 -5.94
CA MET A 1 19.84 7.78 -6.09
C MET A 1 19.45 7.69 -7.55
N ALA A 2 19.46 6.48 -8.13
CA ALA A 2 19.00 6.27 -9.51
C ALA A 2 17.47 6.32 -9.56
N ARG A 3 16.90 7.01 -10.56
CA ARG A 3 15.46 7.04 -10.85
C ARG A 3 15.20 6.39 -12.19
N LEU A 4 14.31 5.41 -12.20
CA LEU A 4 13.92 4.65 -13.38
C LEU A 4 12.42 4.85 -13.62
N GLN A 5 12.06 4.99 -14.90
CA GLN A 5 10.68 4.91 -15.36
C GLN A 5 10.60 3.71 -16.31
N ILE A 6 9.74 2.76 -15.99
CA ILE A 6 9.67 1.49 -16.70
C ILE A 6 8.25 1.32 -17.25
N GLU A 7 8.18 1.02 -18.55
CA GLU A 7 6.97 0.56 -19.20
C GLU A 7 7.08 -0.94 -19.44
N TYR A 8 6.02 -1.67 -19.17
CA TYR A 8 5.94 -3.10 -19.41
C TYR A 8 4.53 -3.52 -19.78
N PHE A 9 4.40 -4.64 -20.47
CA PHE A 9 3.08 -5.21 -20.74
C PHE A 9 2.61 -5.97 -19.49
N SER A 10 1.46 -5.58 -18.97
CA SER A 10 0.81 -6.23 -17.84
C SER A 10 -0.20 -7.24 -18.33
N ASP A 11 -0.02 -8.50 -17.97
CA ASP A 11 -1.00 -9.56 -18.25
C ASP A 11 -2.27 -9.35 -17.39
N ALA A 12 -2.13 -8.89 -16.15
CA ALA A 12 -3.26 -8.58 -15.28
C ALA A 12 -4.15 -7.45 -15.81
N LEU A 13 -3.55 -6.46 -16.47
CA LEU A 13 -4.26 -5.32 -17.04
C LEU A 13 -4.50 -5.42 -18.55
N HIS A 14 -4.02 -6.47 -19.23
CA HIS A 14 -4.10 -6.65 -20.68
C HIS A 14 -3.65 -5.44 -21.49
N ARG A 15 -2.65 -4.68 -21.00
CA ARG A 15 -2.14 -3.47 -21.65
C ARG A 15 -0.73 -3.13 -21.17
N THR A 16 -0.08 -2.26 -21.92
CA THR A 16 1.13 -1.59 -21.43
C THR A 16 0.77 -0.66 -20.29
N THR A 17 1.53 -0.77 -19.19
CA THR A 17 1.44 0.08 -18.01
C THR A 17 2.84 0.51 -17.56
N SER A 18 2.92 1.37 -16.56
CA SER A 18 4.20 1.88 -16.09
C SER A 18 4.30 1.90 -14.57
N PHE A 19 5.52 1.87 -14.09
CA PHE A 19 5.87 2.17 -12.71
C PHE A 19 7.18 2.96 -12.66
N GLU A 20 7.40 3.67 -11.56
CA GLU A 20 8.68 4.31 -11.27
C GLU A 20 9.43 3.54 -10.19
N MET A 21 10.77 3.60 -10.24
CA MET A 21 11.62 3.09 -9.16
C MET A 21 12.65 4.11 -8.74
N LEU A 22 12.98 4.07 -7.46
CA LEU A 22 14.15 4.75 -6.88
C LEU A 22 15.05 3.70 -6.27
N ILE A 23 16.34 3.73 -6.62
CA ILE A 23 17.33 2.77 -6.13
C ILE A 23 18.53 3.55 -5.58
N PRO A 24 18.89 3.39 -4.28
CA PRO A 24 20.04 4.08 -3.68
C PRO A 24 21.36 3.36 -3.96
N ASN A 25 21.72 3.20 -5.24
CA ASN A 25 22.89 2.45 -5.69
C ASN A 25 24.05 3.32 -6.22
N ASP A 26 23.92 4.64 -6.16
CA ASP A 26 24.87 5.61 -6.71
C ASP A 26 25.43 6.55 -5.62
N ILE A 27 25.86 5.96 -4.51
CA ILE A 27 26.49 6.70 -3.41
C ILE A 27 27.83 7.26 -3.89
N ARG A 28 28.04 8.54 -3.66
CA ARG A 28 29.32 9.20 -3.98
C ARG A 28 30.46 8.59 -3.17
N THR A 29 31.52 8.17 -3.86
CA THR A 29 32.70 7.57 -3.23
C THR A 29 33.83 8.58 -2.98
N ASP A 30 33.69 9.80 -3.50
CA ASP A 30 34.66 10.89 -3.37
C ASP A 30 34.48 11.70 -2.06
N ILE A 31 33.43 11.43 -1.30
CA ILE A 31 33.18 12.02 0.02
C ILE A 31 33.34 10.92 1.07
N PRO A 32 34.10 11.15 2.16
CA PRO A 32 34.17 10.19 3.25
C PRO A 32 32.83 10.17 4.00
N TRP A 33 32.01 9.18 3.69
CA TRP A 33 30.78 8.89 4.42
C TRP A 33 31.09 8.03 5.65
N GLU A 34 30.35 8.25 6.73
CA GLU A 34 30.32 7.27 7.82
C GLU A 34 29.79 5.93 7.28
N LYS A 35 30.40 4.83 7.74
CA LYS A 35 29.92 3.49 7.36
C LYS A 35 28.49 3.35 7.84
N ASN A 36 27.58 3.11 6.89
CA ASN A 36 26.18 2.83 7.19
C ASN A 36 25.99 1.30 7.24
N GLU A 37 25.68 0.79 8.42
CA GLU A 37 25.47 -0.65 8.64
C GLU A 37 24.31 -1.23 7.80
N ALA A 38 23.29 -0.42 7.48
CA ALA A 38 22.21 -0.84 6.61
C ALA A 38 22.70 -1.31 5.22
N HIS A 39 23.83 -0.80 4.74
CA HIS A 39 24.43 -1.20 3.46
C HIS A 39 25.18 -2.55 3.53
N SER A 40 25.33 -3.16 4.70
CA SER A 40 25.88 -4.51 4.86
C SER A 40 24.85 -5.62 4.65
N ARG A 41 23.57 -5.29 4.62
CA ARG A 41 22.45 -6.22 4.36
C ARG A 41 21.96 -6.11 2.91
N PRO A 42 21.25 -7.14 2.38
CA PRO A 42 20.53 -7.02 1.11
C PRO A 42 19.60 -5.80 1.11
N MET A 43 19.48 -5.14 -0.05
CA MET A 43 18.59 -3.99 -0.21
C MET A 43 17.13 -4.44 -0.06
N SER A 44 16.39 -3.77 0.82
CA SER A 44 14.96 -3.99 0.99
C SER A 44 14.15 -3.28 -0.10
N THR A 45 12.86 -3.59 -0.21
CA THR A 45 11.98 -3.00 -1.23
C THR A 45 10.69 -2.48 -0.58
N LEU A 46 10.34 -1.24 -0.87
CA LEU A 46 9.08 -0.62 -0.51
C LEU A 46 8.21 -0.44 -1.75
N PHE A 47 7.06 -1.10 -1.81
CA PHE A 47 6.00 -0.78 -2.76
C PHE A 47 5.18 0.38 -2.21
N LEU A 48 5.21 1.54 -2.89
CA LEU A 48 4.62 2.80 -2.42
C LEU A 48 3.41 3.18 -3.28
N LEU A 49 2.24 3.13 -2.69
CA LEU A 49 0.95 3.26 -3.36
C LEU A 49 0.40 4.69 -3.27
N HIS A 50 -0.01 5.24 -4.41
CA HIS A 50 -0.60 6.58 -4.47
C HIS A 50 -2.07 6.61 -4.04
N GLY A 51 -2.58 7.80 -3.69
CA GLY A 51 -3.98 8.05 -3.36
C GLY A 51 -4.88 8.21 -4.60
N TYR A 52 -6.18 8.36 -4.35
CA TYR A 52 -7.19 8.65 -5.37
C TYR A 52 -6.81 9.90 -6.18
N THR A 53 -7.03 9.87 -7.49
CA THR A 53 -6.59 10.89 -8.46
C THR A 53 -5.07 11.09 -8.59
N GLY A 54 -4.29 10.28 -7.88
CA GLY A 54 -2.83 10.30 -7.96
C GLY A 54 -2.26 9.44 -9.08
N LYS A 55 -0.94 9.38 -9.12
CA LYS A 55 -0.16 8.52 -10.02
C LYS A 55 1.12 8.09 -9.32
N ALA A 56 1.90 7.22 -9.96
CA ALA A 56 3.26 6.91 -9.52
C ALA A 56 4.04 8.19 -9.18
N GLY A 57 4.74 8.18 -8.07
CA GLY A 57 5.54 9.32 -7.63
C GLY A 57 6.02 9.17 -6.20
N ASN A 58 7.23 9.63 -5.93
CA ASN A 58 7.83 9.56 -4.61
C ASN A 58 7.33 10.68 -3.70
N TRP A 59 6.89 10.30 -2.51
CA TRP A 59 6.56 11.21 -1.43
C TRP A 59 7.27 10.85 -0.11
N VAL A 60 8.15 9.85 -0.15
CA VAL A 60 9.08 9.54 0.95
C VAL A 60 10.14 10.65 1.01
N PRO A 61 10.46 11.18 2.21
CA PRO A 61 11.51 12.19 2.38
C PRO A 61 12.86 11.75 1.83
N GLU A 62 13.58 12.70 1.21
CA GLU A 62 14.92 12.47 0.68
C GLU A 62 15.89 11.97 1.76
N GLY A 63 16.84 11.13 1.36
CA GLY A 63 17.85 10.57 2.23
C GLY A 63 17.43 9.33 3.02
N LEU A 64 16.12 9.05 3.18
CA LEU A 64 15.66 7.85 3.88
C LEU A 64 15.98 6.55 3.13
N PRO A 65 15.81 6.46 1.79
CA PRO A 65 16.20 5.27 1.03
C PRO A 65 17.69 4.93 1.16
N GLU A 66 18.54 5.95 1.14
CA GLU A 66 19.98 5.78 1.34
C GLU A 66 20.30 5.40 2.79
N LYS A 67 19.65 6.05 3.76
CA LYS A 67 19.87 5.80 5.18
C LYS A 67 19.55 4.36 5.56
N TYR A 68 18.46 3.82 5.05
CA TYR A 68 17.95 2.51 5.43
C TYR A 68 18.17 1.42 4.37
N ASN A 69 18.84 1.74 3.25
CA ASN A 69 19.15 0.82 2.15
C ASN A 69 17.92 0.08 1.60
N PHE A 70 16.97 0.84 1.05
CA PHE A 70 15.79 0.27 0.39
C PHE A 70 15.47 0.95 -0.94
N ALA A 71 15.03 0.15 -1.90
CA ALA A 71 14.46 0.63 -3.16
C ALA A 71 12.97 0.96 -2.99
N ILE A 72 12.46 1.92 -3.76
CA ILE A 72 11.04 2.26 -3.81
C ILE A 72 10.48 1.88 -5.18
N VAL A 73 9.38 1.13 -5.20
CA VAL A 73 8.61 0.75 -6.39
C VAL A 73 7.26 1.45 -6.32
N MET A 74 6.96 2.27 -7.32
CA MET A 74 5.76 3.13 -7.34
C MET A 74 4.92 2.80 -8.58
N PRO A 75 3.91 1.91 -8.47
CA PRO A 75 3.02 1.61 -9.58
C PRO A 75 2.06 2.77 -9.86
N THR A 76 1.61 2.87 -11.12
CA THR A 76 0.43 3.66 -11.49
C THR A 76 -0.78 2.73 -11.51
N ALA A 77 -1.75 2.96 -10.62
CA ALA A 77 -2.91 2.08 -10.46
C ALA A 77 -4.25 2.81 -10.68
N GLU A 78 -4.23 3.99 -11.27
CA GLU A 78 -5.44 4.79 -11.55
C GLU A 78 -6.33 4.93 -10.28
N ASN A 79 -7.64 5.06 -10.45
CA ASN A 79 -8.60 5.12 -9.35
C ASN A 79 -9.22 3.74 -9.07
N SER A 80 -8.40 2.70 -8.90
CA SER A 80 -8.83 1.30 -8.85
C SER A 80 -9.06 0.75 -7.45
N PHE A 81 -8.76 1.51 -6.39
CA PHE A 81 -8.62 1.00 -5.02
C PHE A 81 -7.67 -0.20 -4.91
N TYR A 82 -6.81 -0.42 -5.92
CA TYR A 82 -5.91 -1.57 -5.97
C TYR A 82 -6.64 -2.91 -5.86
N LEU A 83 -7.89 -2.96 -6.34
CA LEU A 83 -8.74 -4.15 -6.36
C LEU A 83 -8.76 -4.79 -7.76
N ASN A 84 -9.18 -6.05 -7.80
CA ASN A 84 -9.53 -6.72 -9.05
C ASN A 84 -10.96 -6.37 -9.40
N GLY A 85 -11.15 -5.38 -10.28
CA GLY A 85 -12.47 -5.03 -10.80
C GLY A 85 -13.07 -6.14 -11.66
N GLU A 86 -14.37 -6.04 -11.96
CA GLU A 86 -15.09 -7.07 -12.74
C GLU A 86 -14.77 -7.03 -14.24
N ALA A 87 -14.30 -5.92 -14.76
CA ALA A 87 -14.01 -5.78 -16.19
C ALA A 87 -12.64 -6.35 -16.55
N THR A 88 -12.50 -6.88 -17.77
CA THR A 88 -11.21 -7.27 -18.32
C THR A 88 -10.21 -6.11 -18.29
N GLY A 89 -9.00 -6.36 -17.80
CA GLY A 89 -7.94 -5.35 -17.71
C GLY A 89 -8.04 -4.43 -16.50
N THR A 90 -8.75 -4.84 -15.45
CA THR A 90 -8.88 -4.08 -14.19
C THR A 90 -8.39 -4.86 -12.96
N ALA A 91 -7.54 -5.88 -13.15
CA ALA A 91 -7.01 -6.69 -12.06
C ALA A 91 -5.81 -6.03 -11.37
N TYR A 92 -6.02 -4.86 -10.74
CA TYR A 92 -4.95 -4.07 -10.15
C TYR A 92 -4.34 -4.69 -8.88
N GLN A 93 -5.12 -5.47 -8.13
CA GLN A 93 -4.57 -6.22 -7.00
C GLN A 93 -3.55 -7.27 -7.47
N ALA A 94 -3.90 -8.04 -8.49
CA ALA A 94 -2.99 -9.02 -9.07
C ALA A 94 -1.77 -8.34 -9.71
N MET A 95 -1.98 -7.20 -10.39
CA MET A 95 -0.88 -6.42 -10.98
C MET A 95 0.13 -5.97 -9.91
N VAL A 96 -0.32 -5.44 -8.77
CA VAL A 96 0.58 -4.93 -7.72
C VAL A 96 1.11 -6.06 -6.84
N GLY A 97 0.25 -7.01 -6.41
CA GLY A 97 0.58 -8.03 -5.43
C GLY A 97 1.33 -9.23 -5.99
N GLU A 98 1.19 -9.52 -7.26
CA GLU A 98 1.82 -10.67 -7.92
C GLU A 98 2.78 -10.24 -9.04
N GLU A 99 2.20 -9.70 -10.10
CA GLU A 99 2.93 -9.46 -11.36
C GLU A 99 4.11 -8.50 -11.18
N LEU A 100 3.88 -7.36 -10.53
CA LEU A 100 4.92 -6.35 -10.33
C LEU A 100 5.99 -6.82 -9.33
N VAL A 101 5.61 -7.55 -8.28
CA VAL A 101 6.58 -8.17 -7.36
C VAL A 101 7.48 -9.14 -8.11
N ASP A 102 6.89 -10.04 -8.93
CA ASP A 102 7.64 -11.02 -9.70
C ASP A 102 8.52 -10.35 -10.79
N TYR A 103 8.02 -9.27 -11.41
CA TYR A 103 8.79 -8.47 -12.36
C TYR A 103 10.02 -7.83 -11.71
N VAL A 104 9.83 -7.19 -10.55
CA VAL A 104 10.92 -6.54 -9.79
C VAL A 104 11.93 -7.57 -9.32
N ARG A 105 11.48 -8.72 -8.82
CA ARG A 105 12.33 -9.82 -8.38
C ARG A 105 13.18 -10.38 -9.53
N LYS A 106 12.55 -10.68 -10.65
CA LYS A 106 13.21 -11.25 -11.82
C LYS A 106 14.20 -10.29 -12.48
N THR A 107 13.83 -9.00 -12.57
CA THR A 107 14.56 -8.03 -13.38
C THR A 107 15.65 -7.31 -12.58
N PHE A 108 15.38 -7.00 -11.32
CA PHE A 108 16.25 -6.17 -10.48
C PHE A 108 16.87 -6.94 -9.32
N HIS A 109 16.49 -8.21 -9.11
CA HIS A 109 16.94 -9.02 -7.97
C HIS A 109 16.65 -8.34 -6.62
N LEU A 110 15.45 -7.76 -6.51
CA LEU A 110 14.90 -7.10 -5.33
C LEU A 110 13.57 -7.79 -4.95
N ALA A 111 13.03 -7.48 -3.78
CA ALA A 111 11.76 -8.07 -3.29
C ALA A 111 11.81 -9.61 -3.24
N ASP A 112 12.90 -10.18 -2.73
CA ASP A 112 13.14 -11.63 -2.76
C ASP A 112 12.22 -12.43 -1.83
N GLY A 113 11.79 -11.83 -0.72
CA GLY A 113 10.88 -12.47 0.23
C GLY A 113 10.16 -11.45 1.12
N PRO A 114 9.17 -11.90 1.91
CA PRO A 114 8.39 -11.00 2.77
C PRO A 114 9.24 -10.29 3.84
N GLU A 115 10.37 -10.86 4.25
CA GLU A 115 11.27 -10.29 5.25
C GLU A 115 11.94 -8.99 4.79
N ASN A 116 12.07 -8.78 3.48
CA ASN A 116 12.69 -7.58 2.91
C ASN A 116 11.77 -6.83 1.93
N THR A 117 10.48 -7.19 1.87
CA THR A 117 9.49 -6.57 0.99
C THR A 117 8.36 -5.99 1.82
N CYS A 118 8.17 -4.68 1.70
CA CYS A 118 7.15 -3.92 2.40
C CYS A 118 6.21 -3.23 1.42
N ILE A 119 4.99 -2.92 1.88
CA ILE A 119 4.02 -2.15 1.11
C ILE A 119 3.48 -1.02 1.98
N ALA A 120 3.41 0.19 1.43
CA ALA A 120 2.79 1.33 2.12
C ALA A 120 2.02 2.20 1.14
N GLY A 121 1.07 2.97 1.66
CA GLY A 121 0.29 3.88 0.85
C GLY A 121 -0.54 4.86 1.67
N LEU A 122 -1.03 5.89 1.00
CA LEU A 122 -1.87 6.92 1.58
C LEU A 122 -3.28 6.89 0.98
N SER A 123 -4.30 7.19 1.79
CA SER A 123 -5.69 7.30 1.32
C SER A 123 -6.16 6.02 0.60
N MET A 124 -6.54 6.10 -0.68
CA MET A 124 -6.81 4.93 -1.52
C MET A 124 -5.63 3.95 -1.52
N GLY A 125 -4.39 4.45 -1.56
CA GLY A 125 -3.18 3.62 -1.45
C GLY A 125 -2.99 3.00 -0.07
N GLY A 126 -3.48 3.63 1.00
CA GLY A 126 -3.51 3.07 2.35
C GLY A 126 -4.46 1.87 2.44
N PHE A 127 -5.65 2.00 1.84
CA PHE A 127 -6.55 0.86 1.62
C PHE A 127 -5.85 -0.24 0.81
N GLY A 128 -5.25 0.14 -0.33
CA GLY A 128 -4.53 -0.80 -1.20
C GLY A 128 -3.38 -1.51 -0.50
N ALA A 129 -2.63 -0.83 0.36
CA ALA A 129 -1.53 -1.41 1.12
C ALA A 129 -2.03 -2.46 2.13
N LEU A 130 -3.09 -2.14 2.90
CA LEU A 130 -3.73 -3.10 3.81
C LEU A 130 -4.30 -4.29 3.05
N HIS A 131 -5.10 -4.03 2.03
CA HIS A 131 -5.76 -5.06 1.26
C HIS A 131 -4.76 -5.99 0.57
N THR A 132 -3.82 -5.42 -0.21
CA THR A 132 -2.82 -6.22 -0.95
C THR A 132 -1.86 -6.95 -0.01
N GLY A 133 -1.39 -6.28 1.05
CA GLY A 133 -0.49 -6.91 2.02
C GLY A 133 -1.14 -8.09 2.74
N LEU A 134 -2.42 -7.98 3.11
CA LEU A 134 -3.19 -9.08 3.73
C LEU A 134 -3.55 -10.18 2.72
N ALA A 135 -3.76 -9.85 1.45
CA ALA A 135 -4.04 -10.84 0.41
C ALA A 135 -2.80 -11.67 0.01
N TYR A 136 -1.60 -11.09 0.14
CA TYR A 136 -0.33 -11.70 -0.23
C TYR A 136 0.70 -11.70 0.91
N PRO A 137 0.41 -12.36 2.05
CA PRO A 137 1.26 -12.34 3.24
C PRO A 137 2.59 -13.09 3.06
N ASP A 138 2.70 -13.89 2.01
CA ASP A 138 3.93 -14.57 1.58
C ASP A 138 4.85 -13.67 0.75
N ARG A 139 4.37 -12.49 0.33
CA ARG A 139 5.12 -11.52 -0.47
C ARG A 139 5.49 -10.27 0.31
N PHE A 140 4.63 -9.83 1.22
CA PHE A 140 4.81 -8.60 2.01
C PHE A 140 4.88 -8.93 3.50
N GLY A 141 5.97 -8.55 4.15
CA GLY A 141 6.15 -8.78 5.58
C GLY A 141 5.68 -7.64 6.47
N LYS A 142 5.62 -6.40 5.92
CA LYS A 142 5.17 -5.21 6.66
C LYS A 142 4.26 -4.33 5.81
N ILE A 143 3.24 -3.76 6.45
CA ILE A 143 2.22 -2.90 5.84
C ILE A 143 2.22 -1.55 6.54
N GLY A 144 2.33 -0.45 5.77
CA GLY A 144 2.18 0.92 6.24
C GLY A 144 0.93 1.58 5.64
N ALA A 145 -0.04 1.94 6.45
CA ALA A 145 -1.35 2.41 5.99
C ALA A 145 -1.66 3.80 6.56
N LEU A 146 -1.59 4.83 5.70
CA LEU A 146 -1.75 6.23 6.11
C LEU A 146 -3.10 6.77 5.67
N SER A 147 -3.90 7.31 6.62
CA SER A 147 -5.23 7.90 6.35
C SER A 147 -6.04 7.04 5.38
N SER A 148 -6.14 5.76 5.65
CA SER A 148 -6.62 4.75 4.69
C SER A 148 -8.09 4.93 4.36
N ALA A 149 -8.43 4.88 3.07
CA ALA A 149 -9.80 4.99 2.58
C ALA A 149 -10.58 3.67 2.78
N LEU A 150 -10.78 3.27 4.03
CA LEU A 150 -11.47 2.05 4.46
C LEU A 150 -12.99 2.23 4.41
N ILE A 151 -13.49 2.51 3.21
CA ILE A 151 -14.86 2.95 2.94
C ILE A 151 -15.86 1.81 2.69
N VAL A 152 -15.47 0.56 2.88
CA VAL A 152 -16.32 -0.61 2.57
C VAL A 152 -17.69 -0.49 3.23
N HIS A 153 -17.74 -0.17 4.53
CA HIS A 153 -19.00 -0.01 5.27
C HIS A 153 -19.82 1.21 4.83
N GLU A 154 -19.19 2.26 4.28
CA GLU A 154 -19.88 3.45 3.78
C GLU A 154 -20.56 3.23 2.43
N ILE A 155 -19.98 2.36 1.59
CA ILE A 155 -20.51 2.07 0.26
C ILE A 155 -21.42 0.83 0.25
N ALA A 156 -21.42 0.06 1.34
CA ALA A 156 -22.31 -1.08 1.49
C ALA A 156 -23.77 -0.66 1.29
N HIS A 157 -24.52 -1.48 0.55
CA HIS A 157 -25.94 -1.24 0.24
C HIS A 157 -26.24 0.06 -0.52
N MET A 158 -25.24 0.75 -1.08
CA MET A 158 -25.48 1.89 -1.96
C MET A 158 -26.29 1.41 -3.17
N GLN A 159 -27.41 2.07 -3.44
CA GLN A 159 -28.33 1.68 -4.52
C GLN A 159 -27.91 2.27 -5.88
N PRO A 160 -28.31 1.63 -7.00
CA PRO A 160 -28.15 2.20 -8.34
C PRO A 160 -28.65 3.65 -8.42
N GLY A 161 -27.79 4.55 -8.95
CA GLY A 161 -28.06 5.98 -8.99
C GLY A 161 -27.59 6.75 -7.74
N GLY A 162 -27.17 6.05 -6.68
CA GLY A 162 -26.57 6.67 -5.50
C GLY A 162 -25.19 7.29 -5.79
N CYS A 163 -24.83 8.28 -4.99
CA CYS A 163 -23.51 8.92 -5.03
C CYS A 163 -23.17 9.50 -3.67
N ASN A 164 -21.89 9.71 -3.45
CA ASN A 164 -21.36 10.53 -2.35
C ASN A 164 -20.44 11.63 -2.95
N PRO A 165 -19.83 12.51 -2.14
CA PRO A 165 -18.96 13.57 -2.66
C PRO A 165 -17.76 13.08 -3.47
N VAL A 166 -17.34 11.81 -3.33
CA VAL A 166 -16.18 11.25 -4.02
C VAL A 166 -16.56 10.62 -5.36
N ALA A 167 -17.58 9.73 -5.36
CA ALA A 167 -17.95 8.99 -6.55
C ALA A 167 -19.40 8.48 -6.52
N ASN A 168 -19.83 7.90 -7.64
CA ASN A 168 -21.17 7.33 -7.79
C ASN A 168 -21.16 5.79 -7.65
N TYR A 169 -22.37 5.23 -7.56
CA TYR A 169 -22.62 3.78 -7.49
C TYR A 169 -21.86 3.01 -8.58
N ALA A 170 -21.92 3.48 -9.84
CA ALA A 170 -21.30 2.75 -10.96
C ALA A 170 -19.79 2.61 -10.80
N TYR A 171 -19.13 3.65 -10.30
CA TYR A 171 -17.71 3.60 -9.99
C TYR A 171 -17.40 2.59 -8.87
N TYR A 172 -18.10 2.70 -7.73
CA TYR A 172 -17.87 1.77 -6.62
C TYR A 172 -18.18 0.33 -7.02
N ARG A 173 -19.26 0.12 -7.75
CA ARG A 173 -19.63 -1.20 -8.30
C ARG A 173 -18.53 -1.76 -9.22
N SER A 174 -17.90 -0.93 -10.03
CA SER A 174 -16.82 -1.37 -10.94
C SER A 174 -15.53 -1.76 -10.21
N CYS A 175 -15.21 -1.11 -9.08
CA CYS A 175 -14.02 -1.40 -8.28
C CYS A 175 -14.26 -2.52 -7.27
N PHE A 176 -15.34 -2.43 -6.48
CA PHE A 176 -15.60 -3.30 -5.34
C PHE A 176 -16.52 -4.49 -5.67
N GLY A 177 -17.13 -4.52 -6.84
CA GLY A 177 -18.09 -5.54 -7.22
C GLY A 177 -19.44 -5.31 -6.57
N ASP A 178 -20.18 -6.39 -6.24
CA ASP A 178 -21.51 -6.28 -5.66
C ASP A 178 -21.48 -5.59 -4.29
N LEU A 179 -22.16 -4.43 -4.19
CA LEU A 179 -22.18 -3.61 -2.98
C LEU A 179 -23.14 -4.15 -1.91
N GLU A 180 -24.06 -5.05 -2.24
CA GLU A 180 -24.91 -5.69 -1.25
C GLU A 180 -24.17 -6.71 -0.38
N THR A 181 -23.07 -7.27 -0.89
CA THR A 181 -22.26 -8.29 -0.21
C THR A 181 -20.83 -7.84 0.04
N VAL A 182 -20.51 -6.56 -0.18
CA VAL A 182 -19.14 -6.04 -0.16
C VAL A 182 -18.44 -6.22 1.19
N GLU A 183 -19.17 -6.16 2.29
CA GLU A 183 -18.64 -6.32 3.65
C GLU A 183 -18.16 -7.74 3.95
N GLU A 184 -18.76 -8.74 3.31
CA GLU A 184 -18.48 -10.16 3.55
C GLU A 184 -17.44 -10.74 2.57
N ARG A 185 -17.00 -9.94 1.60
CA ARG A 185 -16.13 -10.39 0.51
C ARG A 185 -14.67 -10.01 0.75
N ASP A 186 -13.80 -10.68 0.01
CA ASP A 186 -12.34 -10.48 0.07
C ASP A 186 -11.88 -9.05 -0.29
N VAL A 187 -12.74 -8.25 -0.89
CA VAL A 187 -12.48 -6.81 -1.11
C VAL A 187 -12.47 -6.01 0.19
N ASN A 188 -12.98 -6.58 1.29
CA ASN A 188 -12.90 -5.99 2.62
C ASN A 188 -11.63 -6.48 3.35
N PRO A 189 -10.67 -5.59 3.72
CA PRO A 189 -9.48 -5.99 4.47
C PRO A 189 -9.76 -6.69 5.79
N GLU A 190 -10.90 -6.42 6.45
CA GLU A 190 -11.32 -7.10 7.68
C GLU A 190 -11.53 -8.60 7.45
N VAL A 191 -12.15 -8.97 6.32
CA VAL A 191 -12.38 -10.37 5.92
C VAL A 191 -11.05 -11.09 5.70
N LEU A 192 -10.10 -10.45 5.03
CA LEU A 192 -8.77 -11.02 4.80
C LEU A 192 -8.01 -11.24 6.11
N ALA A 193 -8.01 -10.24 7.00
CA ALA A 193 -7.34 -10.32 8.30
C ALA A 193 -7.95 -11.43 9.18
N HIS A 194 -9.28 -11.50 9.27
CA HIS A 194 -10.00 -12.57 9.99
C HIS A 194 -9.65 -13.96 9.42
N ARG A 195 -9.64 -14.10 8.11
CA ARG A 195 -9.32 -15.37 7.44
C ARG A 195 -7.89 -15.84 7.69
N LEU A 196 -6.91 -14.93 7.64
CA LEU A 196 -5.52 -15.24 7.97
C LEU A 196 -5.39 -15.73 9.42
N LYS A 197 -6.05 -15.03 10.35
CA LYS A 197 -6.07 -15.44 11.76
C LYS A 197 -6.71 -16.81 11.96
N ALA A 198 -7.89 -17.03 11.39
CA ALA A 198 -8.61 -18.30 11.50
C ALA A 198 -7.79 -19.48 10.94
N ALA A 199 -6.99 -19.23 9.89
CA ALA A 199 -6.07 -20.20 9.30
C ALA A 199 -4.76 -20.36 10.10
N SER A 200 -4.53 -19.58 11.16
CA SER A 200 -3.24 -19.49 11.86
C SER A 200 -2.06 -19.19 10.91
N ALA A 201 -2.34 -18.46 9.83
CA ALA A 201 -1.34 -18.02 8.87
C ALA A 201 -0.52 -16.85 9.42
N LYS A 202 0.68 -16.66 8.87
CA LYS A 202 1.48 -15.48 9.22
C LYS A 202 0.78 -14.22 8.69
N ILE A 203 0.46 -13.30 9.59
CA ILE A 203 -0.07 -11.97 9.24
C ILE A 203 1.12 -11.02 9.15
N PRO A 204 1.22 -10.19 8.09
CA PRO A 204 2.22 -9.13 8.03
C PRO A 204 2.12 -8.19 9.23
N GLU A 205 3.24 -7.60 9.64
CA GLU A 205 3.23 -6.54 10.65
C GLU A 205 2.52 -5.30 10.08
N ILE A 206 1.65 -4.69 10.88
CA ILE A 206 0.79 -3.57 10.41
C ILE A 206 1.08 -2.32 11.22
N TYR A 207 1.33 -1.21 10.51
CA TYR A 207 1.40 0.14 11.08
C TYR A 207 0.33 1.00 10.39
N MET A 208 -0.61 1.53 11.18
CA MET A 208 -1.65 2.44 10.69
C MET A 208 -1.52 3.80 11.34
N CYS A 209 -1.85 4.86 10.61
CA CYS A 209 -1.94 6.21 11.16
C CYS A 209 -3.00 7.05 10.46
N CYS A 210 -3.59 7.99 11.19
CA CYS A 210 -4.56 8.94 10.64
C CYS A 210 -4.53 10.27 11.42
N GLY A 211 -4.76 11.37 10.73
CA GLY A 211 -4.91 12.68 11.37
C GLY A 211 -6.23 12.79 12.13
N THR A 212 -6.23 13.41 13.32
CA THR A 212 -7.45 13.54 14.13
C THR A 212 -8.51 14.47 13.53
N GLU A 213 -8.13 15.28 12.54
CA GLU A 213 -9.00 16.18 11.78
C GLU A 213 -9.21 15.70 10.33
N ASP A 214 -8.77 14.46 10.03
CA ASP A 214 -8.96 13.80 8.73
C ASP A 214 -10.39 13.26 8.62
N PHE A 215 -11.02 13.44 7.46
CA PHE A 215 -12.40 12.95 7.24
C PHE A 215 -12.50 11.42 7.24
N LEU A 216 -11.39 10.69 7.13
CA LEU A 216 -11.32 9.22 7.21
C LEU A 216 -10.95 8.72 8.63
N ILE A 217 -10.90 9.59 9.64
CA ILE A 217 -10.45 9.18 10.99
C ILE A 217 -11.32 8.06 11.56
N GLU A 218 -12.64 8.12 11.43
CA GLU A 218 -13.53 7.11 11.99
C GLU A 218 -13.40 5.75 11.28
N ASN A 219 -13.16 5.76 9.97
CA ASN A 219 -12.88 4.52 9.21
C ASN A 219 -11.60 3.85 9.70
N ASN A 220 -10.54 4.63 9.96
CA ASN A 220 -9.29 4.10 10.47
C ASN A 220 -9.42 3.62 11.91
N ARG A 221 -10.17 4.31 12.77
CA ARG A 221 -10.52 3.87 14.13
C ARG A 221 -11.35 2.59 14.13
N GLN A 222 -12.25 2.43 13.17
CA GLN A 222 -13.04 1.21 13.02
C GLN A 222 -12.14 0.01 12.73
N MET A 223 -11.23 0.12 11.77
CA MET A 223 -10.27 -0.94 11.46
C MET A 223 -9.35 -1.24 12.64
N HIS A 224 -8.88 -0.21 13.36
CA HIS A 224 -8.11 -0.39 14.59
C HIS A 224 -8.87 -1.21 15.62
N ARG A 225 -10.12 -0.83 15.95
CA ARG A 225 -10.97 -1.60 16.89
C ARG A 225 -11.23 -3.02 16.40
N PHE A 226 -11.42 -3.22 15.11
CA PHE A 226 -11.57 -4.56 14.52
C PHE A 226 -10.31 -5.41 14.77
N LEU A 227 -9.12 -4.91 14.44
CA LEU A 227 -7.86 -5.62 14.64
C LEU A 227 -7.61 -5.93 16.12
N GLU A 228 -7.95 -5.00 17.06
CA GLU A 228 -7.93 -5.25 18.49
C GLU A 228 -8.88 -6.38 18.90
N SER A 229 -10.11 -6.35 18.43
CA SER A 229 -11.13 -7.37 18.74
C SER A 229 -10.74 -8.76 18.25
N GLU A 230 -10.06 -8.81 17.11
CA GLU A 230 -9.50 -10.03 16.56
C GLU A 230 -8.18 -10.44 17.27
N GLY A 231 -7.60 -9.60 18.13
CA GLY A 231 -6.30 -9.83 18.76
C GLY A 231 -5.15 -9.92 17.74
N ILE A 232 -5.25 -9.17 16.63
CA ILE A 232 -4.20 -9.06 15.61
C ILE A 232 -3.24 -7.94 16.03
N PRO A 233 -1.96 -8.24 16.31
CA PRO A 233 -0.98 -7.21 16.69
C PRO A 233 -0.78 -6.18 15.57
N HIS A 234 -0.85 -4.91 15.93
CA HIS A 234 -0.61 -3.80 15.01
C HIS A 234 -0.24 -2.53 15.78
N GLU A 235 0.40 -1.59 15.10
CA GLU A 235 0.59 -0.24 15.60
C GLU A 235 -0.48 0.69 15.04
N TYR A 236 -1.05 1.55 15.88
CA TYR A 236 -2.02 2.57 15.48
C TYR A 236 -1.68 3.91 16.11
N HIS A 237 -1.55 4.93 15.29
CA HIS A 237 -1.14 6.27 15.73
C HIS A 237 -2.08 7.35 15.20
N GLU A 238 -2.45 8.25 16.09
CA GLU A 238 -3.17 9.48 15.76
C GLU A 238 -2.38 10.70 16.20
N SER A 239 -2.42 11.74 15.43
CA SER A 239 -1.97 13.08 15.84
C SER A 239 -2.78 14.14 15.15
N LYS A 240 -2.65 15.40 15.60
CA LYS A 240 -3.29 16.52 14.94
C LYS A 240 -2.85 16.58 13.48
N GLY A 241 -3.80 16.57 12.55
CA GLY A 241 -3.55 16.63 11.11
C GLY A 241 -4.83 16.38 10.33
N ILE A 242 -4.80 16.78 9.06
CA ILE A 242 -5.87 16.62 8.09
C ILE A 242 -5.42 15.66 6.98
N HIS A 243 -6.27 15.43 5.99
CA HIS A 243 -5.98 14.58 4.84
C HIS A 243 -5.03 15.24 3.83
N ASP A 244 -3.75 15.40 4.18
CA ASP A 244 -2.79 16.14 3.36
C ASP A 244 -1.35 15.58 3.38
N MET A 245 -0.53 16.10 2.47
CA MET A 245 0.86 15.71 2.33
C MET A 245 1.75 16.11 3.53
N ILE A 246 1.33 17.05 4.38
CA ILE A 246 2.10 17.45 5.57
C ILE A 246 2.08 16.29 6.56
N PHE A 247 0.87 15.80 6.87
CA PHE A 247 0.67 14.64 7.74
C PHE A 247 1.35 13.39 7.17
N TRP A 248 1.16 13.11 5.88
CA TRP A 248 1.68 11.88 5.27
C TRP A 248 3.20 11.84 5.18
N ARG A 249 3.87 12.99 4.91
CA ARG A 249 5.34 13.04 4.89
C ARG A 249 5.96 12.85 6.27
N GLU A 250 5.32 13.33 7.31
CA GLU A 250 5.75 13.09 8.69
C GLU A 250 5.65 11.61 9.03
N TYR A 251 4.49 11.00 8.76
CA TYR A 251 4.24 9.61 9.16
C TYR A 251 4.94 8.59 8.29
N ILE A 252 5.12 8.83 6.99
CA ILE A 252 5.89 7.90 6.16
C ILE A 252 7.35 7.81 6.61
N ALA A 253 7.93 8.88 7.17
CA ALA A 253 9.27 8.83 7.74
C ALA A 253 9.33 7.88 8.96
N LYS A 254 8.31 7.94 9.84
CA LYS A 254 8.18 7.03 11.00
C LYS A 254 7.96 5.59 10.55
N ILE A 255 7.10 5.37 9.56
CA ILE A 255 6.83 4.04 8.98
C ILE A 255 8.09 3.46 8.34
N VAL A 256 8.84 4.24 7.57
CA VAL A 256 10.11 3.81 6.97
C VAL A 256 11.13 3.42 8.04
N GLU A 257 11.24 4.21 9.11
CA GLU A 257 12.09 3.87 10.25
C GLU A 257 11.64 2.56 10.90
N TRP A 258 10.35 2.39 11.19
CA TRP A 258 9.78 1.14 11.72
C TRP A 258 9.97 -0.07 10.80
N MET A 259 9.90 0.14 9.47
CA MET A 259 10.09 -0.95 8.51
C MET A 259 11.53 -1.43 8.41
N PHE A 260 12.50 -0.49 8.46
CA PHE A 260 13.86 -0.74 7.98
C PHE A 260 14.98 -0.42 8.98
N ALA A 261 14.69 0.10 10.18
CA ALA A 261 15.69 0.36 11.21
C ALA A 261 16.25 -0.91 11.85
#